data_f43f873f393e9b5e74a82190ffe08be2
#
_entry.id   f43f873f393e9b5e74a82190ffe08be2
#
_cell.length_a   1.000
_cell.length_b   1.000
_cell.length_c   1.000
_cell.angle_alpha   90.00
_cell.angle_beta   90.00
_cell.angle_gamma   90.00
#
_symmetry.space_group_name_H-M   'P 1'
#
loop_
_entity.id
_entity.type
_entity.pdbx_description
1 polymer ?
#
loop_
_entity_poly.entity_id
_entity_poly.type
_entity_poly.pdbx_seq_one_letter_code
_entity_poly.pdbx_strand_id
1 'polypeptide(L)'
;MHKNQDRAPALAGKKRITGLRAVALGLALAATTATALAGDLPPRGGAATQPQTQQPQTQQQAQPQDEGRLPPRGAPAQQAPARAPAPAPAQQQAQAPAGTEQKTEIKSQAAYERLLHNSGISVQWLWTDARGKLNAVDDNDVVRLEGGHTNENGSVTIKGQVLSISADRFTFRGTILIVDAPDKGRRCERTGDYEFHATGKRKYWRLQQMEACGGLTDYVDIYY
;
A
#
# COMPACT_ATOMS: atom_id res chain seq x y z
N MET A 1 -62.67 -31.13 -15.58
CA MET A 1 -63.44 -29.98 -16.13
C MET A 1 -63.06 -28.76 -15.31
N HIS A 2 -62.19 -27.89 -15.77
CA HIS A 2 -62.30 -26.43 -15.86
C HIS A 2 -61.01 -25.88 -16.47
N LYS A 3 -61.18 -25.45 -17.69
CA LYS A 3 -60.37 -24.61 -18.51
C LYS A 3 -60.27 -23.19 -17.90
N ASN A 4 -59.15 -22.54 -17.92
CA ASN A 4 -59.01 -21.11 -18.18
C ASN A 4 -57.54 -20.86 -18.32
N GLN A 5 -57.10 -20.62 -19.50
CA GLN A 5 -57.08 -19.42 -20.38
C GLN A 5 -55.92 -18.50 -20.07
N ASP A 6 -55.05 -18.55 -21.04
CA ASP A 6 -54.17 -17.51 -21.56
C ASP A 6 -54.39 -16.08 -21.09
N ARG A 7 -53.32 -15.43 -20.70
CA ARG A 7 -53.16 -13.99 -20.92
C ARG A 7 -51.72 -13.58 -20.91
N ALA A 8 -51.14 -13.45 -22.11
CA ALA A 8 -50.08 -12.47 -22.34
C ALA A 8 -50.70 -11.07 -22.49
N PRO A 9 -50.04 -10.02 -22.03
CA PRO A 9 -49.85 -8.89 -22.90
C PRO A 9 -48.43 -8.31 -22.77
N ALA A 10 -47.91 -8.00 -23.85
CA ALA A 10 -47.88 -6.73 -24.55
C ALA A 10 -46.54 -6.02 -24.42
N LEU A 11 -45.87 -6.01 -25.54
CA LEU A 11 -44.80 -5.11 -25.99
C LEU A 11 -45.21 -3.62 -25.86
N ALA A 12 -44.36 -2.82 -25.24
CA ALA A 12 -44.22 -1.37 -25.47
C ALA A 12 -43.00 -0.93 -24.70
N GLY A 13 -42.00 -0.18 -25.18
CA GLY A 13 -41.87 0.66 -26.33
C GLY A 13 -40.44 1.14 -26.37
N LYS A 14 -39.80 1.01 -27.51
CA LYS A 14 -38.56 1.66 -27.88
C LYS A 14 -38.76 3.18 -27.88
N LYS A 15 -38.07 3.92 -27.01
CA LYS A 15 -37.82 5.33 -27.24
C LYS A 15 -36.38 5.53 -27.67
N ARG A 16 -36.18 5.66 -28.96
CA ARG A 16 -34.96 6.24 -29.58
C ARG A 16 -35.02 7.72 -29.33
N ILE A 17 -34.01 8.26 -28.64
CA ILE A 17 -33.76 9.70 -28.63
C ILE A 17 -32.48 9.92 -29.44
N THR A 18 -32.75 10.28 -30.69
CA THR A 18 -31.79 10.86 -31.62
C THR A 18 -31.65 12.33 -31.24
N GLY A 19 -30.51 12.68 -30.68
CA GLY A 19 -30.16 14.06 -30.36
C GLY A 19 -28.82 14.41 -30.97
N LEU A 20 -28.82 14.65 -32.27
CA LEU A 20 -27.72 15.26 -33.02
C LEU A 20 -27.64 16.73 -32.59
N ARG A 21 -26.58 17.17 -31.94
CA ARG A 21 -26.20 18.56 -31.86
C ARG A 21 -24.74 18.72 -32.25
N ALA A 22 -24.59 19.09 -33.50
CA ALA A 22 -23.40 19.70 -34.05
C ALA A 22 -23.26 21.09 -33.40
N VAL A 23 -22.12 21.40 -32.83
CA VAL A 23 -21.70 22.76 -32.51
C VAL A 23 -20.29 22.97 -33.03
N ALA A 24 -20.24 23.99 -33.82
CA ALA A 24 -19.26 24.56 -34.70
C ALA A 24 -17.86 24.80 -34.11
N LEU A 25 -16.93 24.70 -35.05
CA LEU A 25 -15.60 25.28 -35.11
C LEU A 25 -15.49 26.68 -34.52
N GLY A 26 -14.52 26.88 -33.66
CA GLY A 26 -13.97 28.16 -33.29
C GLY A 26 -12.45 28.08 -33.25
N LEU A 27 -11.83 28.33 -34.42
CA LEU A 27 -10.39 28.54 -34.54
C LEU A 27 -10.08 29.95 -34.00
N ALA A 28 -9.36 30.07 -32.88
CA ALA A 28 -8.70 31.28 -32.50
C ALA A 28 -7.21 31.06 -32.41
N LEU A 29 -6.49 31.45 -33.47
CA LEU A 29 -5.06 31.67 -33.45
C LEU A 29 -4.74 32.90 -32.60
N ALA A 30 -4.06 32.70 -31.47
CA ALA A 30 -3.35 33.76 -30.78
C ALA A 30 -1.85 33.46 -30.87
N ALA A 31 -1.20 34.18 -31.74
CA ALA A 31 0.25 34.26 -31.81
C ALA A 31 0.71 35.16 -30.64
N THR A 32 1.45 34.62 -29.70
CA THR A 32 2.19 35.39 -28.71
C THR A 32 3.69 35.26 -28.96
N THR A 33 4.29 36.34 -29.33
CA THR A 33 5.70 36.60 -29.57
C THR A 33 6.52 36.27 -28.32
N ALA A 34 7.50 35.41 -28.49
CA ALA A 34 8.53 35.10 -27.50
C ALA A 34 9.53 36.27 -27.43
N THR A 35 9.55 36.97 -26.34
CA THR A 35 10.65 37.91 -26.00
C THR A 35 11.76 37.09 -25.30
N ALA A 36 12.84 36.90 -25.98
CA ALA A 36 14.08 36.35 -25.42
C ALA A 36 14.70 37.42 -24.51
N LEU A 37 14.68 37.19 -23.20
CA LEU A 37 15.56 37.86 -22.25
C LEU A 37 16.81 37.02 -22.10
N ALA A 38 17.90 37.49 -22.70
CA ALA A 38 19.23 37.02 -22.43
C ALA A 38 19.60 37.45 -21.00
N GLY A 39 19.55 36.51 -20.06
CA GLY A 39 20.05 36.68 -18.71
C GLY A 39 21.50 36.25 -18.63
N ASP A 40 22.32 37.22 -18.33
CA ASP A 40 23.75 37.19 -18.06
C ASP A 40 24.12 36.05 -17.07
N LEU A 41 25.04 35.17 -17.48
CA LEU A 41 25.64 34.16 -16.60
C LEU A 41 26.80 34.82 -15.82
N PRO A 42 26.81 34.72 -14.48
CA PRO A 42 27.98 35.16 -13.72
C PRO A 42 29.19 34.23 -13.96
N PRO A 43 30.40 34.77 -13.92
CA PRO A 43 31.64 34.03 -14.22
C PRO A 43 31.95 32.99 -13.14
N ARG A 44 32.26 31.80 -13.64
CA ARG A 44 32.84 30.71 -12.86
C ARG A 44 34.25 31.13 -12.38
N GLY A 45 34.40 31.44 -11.12
CA GLY A 45 35.67 31.70 -10.52
C GLY A 45 35.63 31.40 -9.04
N GLY A 46 36.49 30.47 -8.60
CA GLY A 46 36.77 30.27 -7.19
C GLY A 46 36.85 28.81 -6.77
N ALA A 47 38.01 28.20 -6.99
CA ALA A 47 38.40 26.99 -6.30
C ALA A 47 38.47 27.29 -4.80
N ALA A 48 37.53 26.84 -4.03
CA ALA A 48 37.59 26.81 -2.58
C ALA A 48 38.15 25.44 -2.16
N THR A 49 39.40 25.46 -1.75
CA THR A 49 40.13 24.39 -1.07
C THR A 49 39.36 24.00 0.20
N GLN A 50 38.77 22.81 0.23
CA GLN A 50 38.20 22.26 1.45
C GLN A 50 39.33 21.78 2.37
N PRO A 51 39.33 22.15 3.65
CA PRO A 51 40.23 21.54 4.62
C PRO A 51 39.83 20.09 4.86
N GLN A 52 40.69 19.15 4.53
CA GLN A 52 40.58 17.76 4.94
C GLN A 52 40.74 17.68 6.47
N THR A 53 39.63 17.44 7.16
CA THR A 53 39.67 17.05 8.56
C THR A 53 40.13 15.60 8.63
N GLN A 54 41.38 15.39 9.01
CA GLN A 54 41.97 14.08 9.32
C GLN A 54 41.18 13.48 10.50
N GLN A 55 40.49 12.36 10.28
CA GLN A 55 40.02 11.53 11.37
C GLN A 55 41.18 10.83 12.06
N PRO A 56 41.21 10.79 13.38
CA PRO A 56 42.20 10.00 14.11
C PRO A 56 41.95 8.51 13.89
N GLN A 57 42.90 7.80 13.35
CA GLN A 57 42.95 6.35 13.32
C GLN A 57 43.09 5.84 14.75
N THR A 58 42.02 5.22 15.26
CA THR A 58 42.07 4.46 16.50
C THR A 58 42.84 3.18 16.23
N GLN A 59 44.02 3.07 16.80
CA GLN A 59 44.86 1.88 16.80
C GLN A 59 44.09 0.72 17.46
N GLN A 60 43.86 -0.32 16.68
CA GLN A 60 43.45 -1.62 17.20
C GLN A 60 44.66 -2.20 17.97
N GLN A 61 44.53 -2.28 19.29
CA GLN A 61 45.41 -3.04 20.13
C GLN A 61 45.21 -4.54 19.84
N ALA A 62 46.29 -5.16 19.42
CA ALA A 62 46.40 -6.60 19.29
C ALA A 62 46.25 -7.26 20.67
N GLN A 63 45.26 -8.16 20.79
CA GLN A 63 45.19 -9.08 21.93
C GLN A 63 46.19 -10.21 21.73
N PRO A 64 46.89 -10.63 22.79
CA PRO A 64 47.80 -11.77 22.75
C PRO A 64 47.00 -13.06 22.55
N GLN A 65 47.41 -13.88 21.59
CA GLN A 65 46.96 -15.24 21.41
C GLN A 65 47.47 -16.09 22.58
N ASP A 66 46.56 -16.63 23.35
CA ASP A 66 46.83 -17.68 24.34
C ASP A 66 46.91 -19.02 23.61
N GLU A 67 48.14 -19.46 23.37
CA GLU A 67 48.40 -20.76 22.80
C GLU A 67 48.29 -21.83 23.88
N GLY A 68 47.47 -22.84 23.59
CA GLY A 68 47.76 -24.17 24.02
C GLY A 68 47.19 -24.67 25.33
N ARG A 69 45.92 -25.10 25.30
CA ARG A 69 45.51 -26.15 26.21
C ARG A 69 44.55 -27.10 25.53
N LEU A 70 45.07 -28.26 25.13
CA LEU A 70 44.29 -29.41 24.69
C LEU A 70 43.47 -29.93 25.87
N PRO A 71 42.16 -30.21 25.70
CA PRO A 71 41.36 -30.87 26.72
C PRO A 71 41.73 -32.36 26.79
N PRO A 72 41.66 -32.97 27.99
CA PRO A 72 42.01 -34.40 28.17
C PRO A 72 40.96 -35.29 27.50
N ARG A 73 41.48 -36.27 26.76
CA ARG A 73 40.72 -37.40 26.22
C ARG A 73 40.24 -38.31 27.34
N GLY A 74 38.92 -38.57 27.37
CA GLY A 74 38.43 -39.78 27.99
C GLY A 74 37.30 -39.59 28.99
N ALA A 75 36.07 -39.63 28.50
CA ALA A 75 34.93 -40.19 29.23
C ALA A 75 33.90 -40.70 28.20
N PRO A 76 33.32 -41.92 28.37
CA PRO A 76 32.40 -42.47 27.40
C PRO A 76 31.08 -41.72 27.43
N ALA A 77 30.59 -41.32 26.24
CA ALA A 77 29.32 -40.69 26.04
C ALA A 77 28.18 -41.64 26.47
N GLN A 78 27.51 -41.28 27.55
CA GLN A 78 26.19 -41.84 27.87
C GLN A 78 25.18 -41.26 26.86
N GLN A 79 24.66 -42.12 26.00
CA GLN A 79 23.56 -41.84 25.10
C GLN A 79 22.32 -41.51 25.94
N ALA A 80 21.91 -40.22 25.96
CA ALA A 80 20.62 -39.82 26.44
C ALA A 80 19.52 -40.34 25.50
N PRO A 81 18.38 -40.85 26.01
CA PRO A 81 17.30 -41.32 25.15
C PRO A 81 16.75 -40.20 24.29
N ALA A 82 16.55 -40.52 23.01
CA ALA A 82 15.97 -39.58 22.04
C ALA A 82 14.63 -39.03 22.55
N ARG A 83 14.64 -37.76 22.83
CA ARG A 83 13.43 -37.00 23.19
C ARG A 83 12.58 -36.87 21.91
N ALA A 84 11.33 -37.35 21.97
CA ALA A 84 10.36 -37.20 20.90
C ALA A 84 10.24 -35.74 20.47
N PRO A 85 10.03 -35.45 19.16
CA PRO A 85 9.86 -34.09 18.70
C PRO A 85 8.64 -33.48 19.41
N ALA A 86 8.86 -32.37 20.07
CA ALA A 86 7.76 -31.55 20.59
C ALA A 86 6.84 -31.11 19.44
N PRO A 87 5.51 -31.14 19.58
CA PRO A 87 4.62 -30.61 18.56
C PRO A 87 4.96 -29.14 18.32
N ALA A 88 5.09 -28.78 17.03
CA ALA A 88 5.33 -27.41 16.61
C ALA A 88 4.29 -26.48 17.28
N PRO A 89 4.71 -25.32 17.81
CA PRO A 89 3.75 -24.39 18.37
C PRO A 89 2.78 -23.98 17.25
N ALA A 90 1.49 -24.27 17.47
CA ALA A 90 0.43 -23.75 16.65
C ALA A 90 0.64 -22.25 16.50
N GLN A 91 0.79 -21.79 15.27
CA GLN A 91 0.87 -20.36 14.95
C GLN A 91 -0.43 -19.75 15.46
N GLN A 92 -0.34 -19.10 16.62
CA GLN A 92 -1.38 -18.21 17.08
C GLN A 92 -1.47 -17.11 16.03
N GLN A 93 -2.49 -17.20 15.18
CA GLN A 93 -2.93 -16.08 14.38
C GLN A 93 -3.14 -14.94 15.38
N ALA A 94 -2.33 -13.90 15.26
CA ALA A 94 -2.50 -12.68 16.03
C ALA A 94 -3.91 -12.16 15.70
N GLN A 95 -4.85 -12.44 16.61
CA GLN A 95 -6.15 -11.82 16.60
C GLN A 95 -5.88 -10.34 16.82
N ALA A 96 -6.20 -9.53 15.82
CA ALA A 96 -6.26 -8.08 15.98
C ALA A 96 -7.08 -7.79 17.24
N PRO A 97 -6.66 -6.82 18.08
CA PRO A 97 -7.40 -6.50 19.29
C PRO A 97 -8.85 -6.24 18.90
N ALA A 98 -9.77 -6.96 19.53
CA ALA A 98 -11.22 -6.77 19.39
C ALA A 98 -11.58 -5.41 20.02
N GLY A 99 -11.16 -4.33 19.31
CA GLY A 99 -11.68 -3.01 19.56
C GLY A 99 -13.14 -3.04 19.13
N THR A 100 -14.00 -2.48 19.96
CA THR A 100 -15.43 -2.32 19.72
C THR A 100 -15.66 -1.92 18.27
N GLU A 101 -16.36 -2.74 17.50
CA GLU A 101 -16.67 -2.44 16.10
C GLU A 101 -17.41 -1.12 16.03
N GLN A 102 -16.77 -0.14 15.42
CA GLN A 102 -17.33 1.19 15.27
C GLN A 102 -17.97 1.31 13.90
N LYS A 103 -19.22 1.78 13.85
CA LYS A 103 -19.88 2.08 12.57
C LYS A 103 -19.08 3.10 11.78
N THR A 104 -19.02 2.91 10.47
CA THR A 104 -18.34 3.82 9.56
C THR A 104 -19.11 5.13 9.44
N GLU A 105 -18.47 6.25 9.72
CA GLU A 105 -19.06 7.58 9.50
C GLU A 105 -18.96 7.97 8.02
N ILE A 106 -20.10 7.98 7.32
CA ILE A 106 -20.16 8.32 5.89
C ILE A 106 -20.47 9.82 5.73
N LYS A 107 -19.43 10.63 5.44
CA LYS A 107 -19.54 12.07 5.15
C LYS A 107 -19.72 12.37 3.65
N SER A 108 -19.45 11.39 2.78
CA SER A 108 -19.59 11.49 1.34
C SER A 108 -20.05 10.18 0.74
N GLN A 109 -21.30 10.14 0.29
CA GLN A 109 -21.87 8.97 -0.38
C GLN A 109 -21.10 8.58 -1.65
N ALA A 110 -20.71 9.57 -2.45
CA ALA A 110 -19.96 9.32 -3.68
C ALA A 110 -18.55 8.72 -3.44
N ALA A 111 -17.90 9.09 -2.34
CA ALA A 111 -16.62 8.49 -1.97
C ALA A 111 -16.80 7.07 -1.42
N TYR A 112 -17.84 6.85 -0.62
CA TYR A 112 -18.22 5.54 -0.12
C TYR A 112 -18.48 4.56 -1.27
N GLU A 113 -19.31 4.93 -2.25
CA GLU A 113 -19.59 4.11 -3.43
C GLU A 113 -18.31 3.83 -4.24
N ARG A 114 -17.43 4.82 -4.41
CA ARG A 114 -16.12 4.62 -5.06
C ARG A 114 -15.25 3.62 -4.31
N LEU A 115 -15.30 3.61 -2.98
CA LEU A 115 -14.53 2.65 -2.19
C LEU A 115 -15.08 1.24 -2.31
N LEU A 116 -16.39 1.06 -2.27
CA LEU A 116 -17.04 -0.24 -2.49
C LEU A 116 -16.77 -0.80 -3.89
N HIS A 117 -16.66 0.07 -4.89
CA HIS A 117 -16.37 -0.29 -6.29
C HIS A 117 -14.90 -0.01 -6.68
N ASN A 118 -13.99 -0.07 -5.71
CA ASN A 118 -12.57 0.14 -5.98
C ASN A 118 -12.03 -0.80 -7.07
N SER A 119 -10.96 -0.39 -7.74
CA SER A 119 -10.30 -1.17 -8.78
C SER A 119 -9.03 -1.88 -8.29
N GLY A 120 -8.80 -1.91 -6.97
CA GLY A 120 -7.75 -2.67 -6.34
C GLY A 120 -6.72 -1.85 -5.57
N ILE A 121 -5.70 -2.54 -5.10
CA ILE A 121 -4.63 -1.99 -4.26
C ILE A 121 -3.26 -2.32 -4.85
N SER A 122 -2.27 -1.46 -4.62
CA SER A 122 -0.87 -1.75 -4.92
C SER A 122 0.07 -0.95 -4.00
N VAL A 123 1.34 -1.29 -4.03
CA VAL A 123 2.46 -0.49 -3.50
C VAL A 123 3.50 -0.28 -4.60
N GLN A 124 4.18 0.86 -4.63
CA GLN A 124 5.10 1.21 -5.73
C GLN A 124 6.20 0.18 -6.00
N TRP A 125 6.59 -0.60 -4.99
CA TRP A 125 7.65 -1.60 -5.11
C TRP A 125 7.29 -2.80 -6.00
N LEU A 126 6.01 -3.01 -6.29
CA LEU A 126 5.57 -4.17 -7.07
C LEU A 126 5.71 -3.99 -8.59
N TRP A 127 6.06 -2.78 -9.07
CA TRP A 127 6.46 -2.47 -10.45
C TRP A 127 5.64 -3.17 -11.54
N THR A 128 4.31 -3.03 -11.49
CA THR A 128 3.42 -3.64 -12.48
C THR A 128 2.22 -2.74 -12.75
N ASP A 129 1.68 -2.82 -13.96
CA ASP A 129 0.42 -2.17 -14.33
C ASP A 129 -0.79 -2.89 -13.73
N ALA A 130 -0.62 -4.15 -13.35
CA ALA A 130 -1.65 -4.91 -12.65
C ALA A 130 -1.81 -4.40 -11.21
N ARG A 131 -3.04 -4.49 -10.71
CA ARG A 131 -3.38 -4.18 -9.33
C ARG A 131 -3.88 -5.43 -8.65
N GLY A 132 -3.61 -5.52 -7.36
CA GLY A 132 -4.19 -6.57 -6.54
C GLY A 132 -5.67 -6.33 -6.26
N LYS A 133 -6.35 -7.35 -5.79
CA LYS A 133 -7.77 -7.27 -5.45
C LYS A 133 -7.94 -6.71 -4.05
N LEU A 134 -8.91 -5.80 -3.90
CA LEU A 134 -9.33 -5.29 -2.61
C LEU A 134 -10.84 -5.40 -2.50
N ASN A 135 -11.31 -6.21 -1.56
CA ASN A 135 -12.72 -6.31 -1.21
C ASN A 135 -13.06 -5.22 -0.21
N ALA A 136 -14.05 -4.40 -0.55
CA ALA A 136 -14.66 -3.44 0.34
C ALA A 136 -16.13 -3.84 0.50
N VAL A 137 -16.54 -4.20 1.72
CA VAL A 137 -17.88 -4.69 2.03
C VAL A 137 -18.45 -3.90 3.19
N ASP A 138 -19.68 -3.44 3.06
CA ASP A 138 -20.44 -2.91 4.17
C ASP A 138 -21.17 -4.07 4.89
N ASP A 139 -20.83 -4.25 6.15
CA ASP A 139 -21.43 -5.24 7.03
C ASP A 139 -22.01 -4.51 8.25
N ASN A 140 -23.33 -4.30 8.25
CA ASN A 140 -24.06 -3.62 9.32
C ASN A 140 -23.54 -2.21 9.65
N ASP A 141 -23.36 -1.38 8.64
CA ASP A 141 -22.80 -0.02 8.73
C ASP A 141 -21.29 0.01 9.08
N VAL A 142 -20.59 -1.11 9.00
CA VAL A 142 -19.14 -1.21 9.16
C VAL A 142 -18.52 -1.57 7.82
N VAL A 143 -17.82 -0.63 7.20
CA VAL A 143 -17.11 -0.89 5.95
C VAL A 143 -15.80 -1.62 6.25
N ARG A 144 -15.70 -2.86 5.82
CA ARG A 144 -14.50 -3.70 5.96
C ARG A 144 -13.68 -3.69 4.68
N LEU A 145 -12.37 -3.62 4.84
CA LEU A 145 -11.41 -3.76 3.75
C LEU A 145 -10.56 -5.01 3.99
N GLU A 146 -10.49 -5.87 2.96
CA GLU A 146 -9.60 -7.03 3.00
C GLU A 146 -9.10 -7.35 1.58
N GLY A 147 -7.79 -7.46 1.43
CA GLY A 147 -7.20 -7.82 0.15
C GLY A 147 -5.72 -7.50 0.06
N GLY A 148 -5.19 -7.52 -1.15
CA GLY A 148 -3.78 -7.25 -1.36
C GLY A 148 -3.35 -7.45 -2.81
N HIS A 149 -2.08 -7.21 -3.05
CA HIS A 149 -1.39 -7.43 -4.32
C HIS A 149 -0.14 -8.26 -4.06
N THR A 150 0.07 -9.30 -4.84
CA THR A 150 1.26 -10.17 -4.77
C THR A 150 1.78 -10.44 -6.17
N ASN A 151 3.10 -10.35 -6.34
CA ASN A 151 3.81 -10.76 -7.55
C ASN A 151 5.22 -11.25 -7.17
N GLU A 152 6.09 -11.43 -8.15
CA GLU A 152 7.48 -11.88 -7.98
C GLU A 152 8.34 -10.93 -7.14
N ASN A 153 7.99 -9.64 -7.09
CA ASN A 153 8.73 -8.61 -6.36
C ASN A 153 8.31 -8.52 -4.88
N GLY A 154 7.23 -9.20 -4.48
CA GLY A 154 6.74 -9.22 -3.10
C GLY A 154 5.23 -9.07 -2.99
N SER A 155 4.76 -8.57 -1.86
CA SER A 155 3.33 -8.39 -1.61
C SER A 155 3.01 -7.21 -0.72
N VAL A 156 1.79 -6.68 -0.89
CA VAL A 156 1.11 -5.82 0.08
C VAL A 156 -0.25 -6.41 0.41
N THR A 157 -0.61 -6.45 1.68
CA THR A 157 -1.95 -6.83 2.14
C THR A 157 -2.49 -5.81 3.12
N ILE A 158 -3.83 -5.69 3.14
CA ILE A 158 -4.56 -4.82 4.06
C ILE A 158 -5.76 -5.57 4.62
N LYS A 159 -6.02 -5.42 5.92
CA LYS A 159 -7.18 -6.00 6.58
C LYS A 159 -7.63 -5.14 7.75
N GLY A 160 -8.91 -4.75 7.75
CA GLY A 160 -9.49 -3.92 8.82
C GLY A 160 -10.80 -3.28 8.42
N GLN A 161 -11.11 -2.14 9.06
CA GLN A 161 -12.35 -1.40 8.88
C GLN A 161 -12.10 0.09 8.58
N VAL A 162 -13.03 0.70 7.89
CA VAL A 162 -13.06 2.14 7.66
C VAL A 162 -13.81 2.82 8.81
N LEU A 163 -13.19 3.79 9.46
CA LEU A 163 -13.82 4.54 10.55
C LEU A 163 -14.64 5.72 10.06
N SER A 164 -14.14 6.42 9.06
CA SER A 164 -14.84 7.53 8.43
C SER A 164 -14.43 7.69 6.97
N ILE A 165 -15.35 8.18 6.12
CA ILE A 165 -15.10 8.48 4.72
C ILE A 165 -15.68 9.81 4.31
N SER A 166 -14.89 10.67 3.69
CA SER A 166 -15.26 11.98 3.15
C SER A 166 -14.89 12.06 1.66
N ALA A 167 -15.09 13.22 1.04
CA ALA A 167 -14.97 13.36 -0.42
C ALA A 167 -13.60 12.96 -0.98
N ASP A 168 -12.53 13.27 -0.25
CA ASP A 168 -11.14 13.12 -0.68
C ASP A 168 -10.31 12.19 0.20
N ARG A 169 -10.83 11.69 1.32
CA ARG A 169 -10.10 10.90 2.30
C ARG A 169 -10.96 9.92 3.06
N PHE A 170 -10.29 8.91 3.62
CA PHE A 170 -10.91 8.04 4.62
C PHE A 170 -9.89 7.63 5.69
N THR A 171 -10.39 7.32 6.89
CA THR A 171 -9.61 6.76 7.98
C THR A 171 -9.84 5.26 8.05
N PHE A 172 -8.77 4.49 8.03
CA PHE A 172 -8.75 3.04 8.10
C PHE A 172 -8.14 2.59 9.41
N ARG A 173 -8.76 1.65 10.10
CA ARG A 173 -8.22 0.96 11.28
C ARG A 173 -7.97 -0.49 10.95
N GLY A 174 -6.73 -0.94 11.08
CA GLY A 174 -6.38 -2.31 10.75
C GLY A 174 -4.90 -2.53 10.56
N THR A 175 -4.58 -3.62 9.87
CA THR A 175 -3.19 -4.03 9.58
C THR A 175 -2.86 -3.82 8.11
N ILE A 176 -1.68 -3.26 7.86
CA ILE A 176 -1.04 -3.19 6.55
C ILE A 176 0.26 -3.98 6.66
N LEU A 177 0.46 -4.93 5.76
CA LEU A 177 1.64 -5.78 5.73
C LEU A 177 2.26 -5.74 4.34
N ILE A 178 3.57 -5.42 4.27
CA ILE A 178 4.38 -5.48 3.06
C ILE A 178 5.48 -6.52 3.31
N VAL A 179 5.63 -7.47 2.37
CA VAL A 179 6.61 -8.56 2.47
C VAL A 179 7.42 -8.62 1.18
N ASP A 180 8.74 -8.85 1.33
CA ASP A 180 9.70 -9.05 0.24
C ASP A 180 9.84 -7.86 -0.74
N ALA A 181 9.34 -6.69 -0.38
CA ALA A 181 9.37 -5.51 -1.24
C ALA A 181 9.87 -4.26 -0.47
N PRO A 182 10.85 -3.49 -1.03
CA PRO A 182 11.54 -3.70 -2.31
C PRO A 182 12.55 -4.86 -2.28
N ASP A 183 13.00 -5.30 -1.10
CA ASP A 183 14.07 -6.28 -0.93
C ASP A 183 13.53 -7.59 -0.36
N LYS A 184 14.05 -8.72 -0.85
CA LYS A 184 13.71 -10.05 -0.32
C LYS A 184 14.07 -10.17 1.17
N GLY A 185 13.16 -10.73 1.95
CA GLY A 185 13.26 -10.85 3.40
C GLY A 185 12.76 -9.64 4.18
N ARG A 186 12.45 -8.52 3.52
CA ARG A 186 11.79 -7.38 4.19
C ARG A 186 10.40 -7.79 4.66
N ARG A 187 10.07 -7.46 5.90
CA ARG A 187 8.71 -7.56 6.45
C ARG A 187 8.37 -6.27 7.18
N CYS A 188 7.40 -5.55 6.68
CA CYS A 188 6.86 -4.35 7.31
C CYS A 188 5.39 -4.58 7.66
N GLU A 189 5.13 -4.90 8.90
CA GLU A 189 3.78 -5.08 9.46
C GLU A 189 3.48 -3.95 10.41
N ARG A 190 2.33 -3.32 10.22
CA ARG A 190 1.89 -2.19 11.05
C ARG A 190 0.39 -2.27 11.27
N THR A 191 -0.04 -2.09 12.52
CA THR A 191 -1.44 -2.09 12.93
C THR A 191 -1.76 -0.79 13.63
N GLY A 192 -2.86 -0.14 13.26
CA GLY A 192 -3.27 1.15 13.82
C GLY A 192 -4.32 1.86 12.98
N ASP A 193 -4.42 3.17 13.18
CA ASP A 193 -5.29 4.07 12.44
C ASP A 193 -4.46 4.79 11.36
N TYR A 194 -4.94 4.74 10.12
CA TYR A 194 -4.26 5.26 8.95
C TYR A 194 -5.17 6.15 8.14
N GLU A 195 -4.62 7.21 7.58
CA GLU A 195 -5.34 8.08 6.67
C GLU A 195 -4.96 7.79 5.22
N PHE A 196 -5.96 7.73 4.35
CA PHE A 196 -5.81 7.62 2.91
C PHE A 196 -6.39 8.87 2.25
N HIS A 197 -5.60 9.57 1.42
CA HIS A 197 -6.02 10.79 0.72
C HIS A 197 -5.95 10.66 -0.79
N ALA A 198 -6.97 11.19 -1.47
CA ALA A 198 -6.95 11.47 -2.90
C ALA A 198 -6.62 12.93 -3.12
N THR A 199 -5.60 13.23 -3.92
CA THR A 199 -5.16 14.59 -4.21
C THR A 199 -5.23 14.92 -5.69
N GLY A 200 -5.75 16.10 -6.00
CA GLY A 200 -5.83 16.61 -7.36
C GLY A 200 -6.69 15.72 -8.27
N LYS A 201 -6.16 15.36 -9.46
CA LYS A 201 -6.87 14.56 -10.48
C LYS A 201 -6.59 13.06 -10.37
N ARG A 202 -5.93 12.60 -9.29
CA ARG A 202 -5.56 11.19 -9.12
C ARG A 202 -6.79 10.33 -8.90
N LYS A 203 -6.72 9.11 -9.42
CA LYS A 203 -7.79 8.10 -9.30
C LYS A 203 -7.44 7.03 -8.27
N TYR A 204 -6.87 7.45 -7.15
CA TYR A 204 -6.54 6.61 -6.00
C TYR A 204 -6.47 7.43 -4.71
N TRP A 205 -6.69 6.76 -3.60
CA TRP A 205 -6.33 7.25 -2.28
C TRP A 205 -4.98 6.69 -1.90
N ARG A 206 -4.08 7.56 -1.45
CA ARG A 206 -2.74 7.20 -0.97
C ARG A 206 -2.68 7.23 0.54
N LEU A 207 -2.08 6.20 1.12
CA LEU A 207 -1.71 6.15 2.52
C LEU A 207 -0.85 7.36 2.90
N GLN A 208 -1.17 8.05 3.99
CA GLN A 208 -0.44 9.24 4.42
C GLN A 208 0.73 8.92 5.34
N GLN A 209 0.60 7.91 6.18
CA GLN A 209 1.70 7.42 7.03
C GLN A 209 2.61 6.52 6.19
N MET A 210 3.36 7.14 5.28
CA MET A 210 4.16 6.42 4.27
C MET A 210 5.44 5.84 4.84
N GLU A 211 6.05 6.48 5.83
CA GLU A 211 7.31 6.05 6.44
C GLU A 211 7.04 5.23 7.70
N ALA A 212 7.35 3.95 7.68
CA ALA A 212 7.09 3.07 8.81
C ALA A 212 8.25 2.14 9.17
N CYS A 213 8.80 1.39 8.23
CA CYS A 213 9.78 0.35 8.47
C CYS A 213 11.09 0.63 7.76
N GLY A 214 12.16 0.79 8.53
CA GLY A 214 13.51 0.93 7.98
C GLY A 214 13.77 2.24 7.23
N GLY A 215 12.97 3.29 7.48
CA GLY A 215 13.14 4.60 6.80
C GLY A 215 12.74 4.60 5.33
N LEU A 216 12.07 3.55 4.84
CA LEU A 216 11.56 3.49 3.48
C LEU A 216 10.18 4.14 3.38
N THR A 217 9.95 4.83 2.27
CA THR A 217 8.66 5.44 1.95
C THR A 217 7.80 4.45 1.18
N ASP A 218 6.72 3.95 1.78
CA ASP A 218 5.79 2.98 1.19
C ASP A 218 4.54 3.69 0.63
N TYR A 219 4.46 3.88 -0.68
CA TYR A 219 3.26 4.40 -1.33
C TYR A 219 2.24 3.27 -1.54
N VAL A 220 1.37 3.07 -0.56
CA VAL A 220 0.23 2.16 -0.68
C VAL A 220 -0.96 2.93 -1.23
N ASP A 221 -1.44 2.51 -2.39
CA ASP A 221 -2.51 3.18 -3.14
C ASP A 221 -3.71 2.25 -3.33
N ILE A 222 -4.91 2.76 -3.02
CA ILE A 222 -6.20 2.13 -3.30
C ILE A 222 -6.84 2.89 -4.46
N TYR A 223 -7.08 2.18 -5.57
CA TYR A 223 -7.53 2.76 -6.84
C TYR A 223 -9.04 2.69 -7.02
N TYR A 224 -9.64 3.69 -7.75
CA TYR A 224 -11.05 3.74 -8.08
C TYR A 224 -11.31 4.33 -9.47
#